data_50504278d2e388f2170600a2a9220289
#
_entry.id   50504278d2e388f2170600a2a9220289
#
_cell.length_a   1.000
_cell.length_b   1.000
_cell.length_c   1.000
_cell.angle_alpha   90.00
_cell.angle_beta   90.00
_cell.angle_gamma   90.00
#
_symmetry.space_group_name_H-M   'P 1'
#
loop_
_entity.id
_entity.type
_entity.pdbx_description
1 polymer ?
#
loop_
_entity_poly.entity_id
_entity_poly.type
_entity_poly.pdbx_seq_one_letter_code
_entity_poly.pdbx_strand_id
1 'polypeptide(L)'
;GVTRAEADLTDSAQVQELWRQCRPSLVIHCAALSRTGACEQDPAQARCINVEATERLAGLARDIPFIFLSTDQVFDGAKGWYVETDAVHPLNVYGQTKAEAEQMVLENPAHSIVRIALTAGTSPTRDRSFVEDMLRTAAKGTKLTLFTDEFRCPLPAGPLVRALWEFAAQPRAGLYHLGGSERLPRWEIGELLARRYPELRPWIQPGSVADYHGPPRPPDLSMRSDKMQALLSFRLPGFRHWLNSDSSVGDDPWDGSASGDR
;
A
#
# COMPACT_ATOMS: atom_id res chain seq x y z
N GLY A 1 -8.97 1.63 -15.60
CA GLY A 1 -8.94 0.77 -14.40
C GLY A 1 -10.32 0.21 -14.14
N VAL A 2 -10.37 -0.88 -13.39
CA VAL A 2 -11.62 -1.56 -13.02
C VAL A 2 -11.80 -1.44 -11.51
N THR A 3 -13.02 -1.14 -11.08
CA THR A 3 -13.39 -0.98 -9.68
C THR A 3 -14.35 -2.09 -9.23
N ARG A 4 -14.56 -2.22 -7.92
CA ARG A 4 -15.52 -3.18 -7.35
C ARG A 4 -16.97 -2.94 -7.85
N ALA A 5 -17.30 -1.73 -8.27
CA ALA A 5 -18.63 -1.43 -8.81
C ALA A 5 -18.84 -2.07 -10.20
N GLU A 6 -17.75 -2.34 -10.93
CA GLU A 6 -17.79 -2.94 -12.27
C GLU A 6 -17.66 -4.47 -12.22
N ALA A 7 -16.91 -5.00 -11.26
CA ALA A 7 -16.79 -6.45 -11.04
C ALA A 7 -16.38 -6.78 -9.60
N ASP A 8 -17.07 -7.73 -8.99
CA ASP A 8 -16.62 -8.34 -7.73
C ASP A 8 -15.61 -9.45 -8.05
N LEU A 9 -14.36 -9.26 -7.63
CA LEU A 9 -13.27 -10.21 -7.90
C LEU A 9 -13.43 -11.55 -7.16
N THR A 10 -14.35 -11.63 -6.19
CA THR A 10 -14.70 -12.88 -5.52
C THR A 10 -15.67 -13.73 -6.34
N ASP A 11 -16.36 -13.13 -7.30
CA ASP A 11 -17.26 -13.81 -8.23
C ASP A 11 -16.52 -14.26 -9.50
N SER A 12 -16.37 -15.57 -9.66
CA SER A 12 -15.65 -16.16 -10.79
C SER A 12 -16.27 -15.83 -12.15
N ALA A 13 -17.60 -15.74 -12.24
CA ALA A 13 -18.28 -15.46 -13.50
C ALA A 13 -18.06 -14.01 -13.93
N GLN A 14 -18.16 -13.07 -12.99
CA GLN A 14 -17.87 -11.65 -13.25
C GLN A 14 -16.42 -11.43 -13.67
N VAL A 15 -15.47 -12.11 -13.03
CA VAL A 15 -14.05 -12.03 -13.37
C VAL A 15 -13.78 -12.56 -14.78
N GLN A 16 -14.35 -13.69 -15.16
CA GLN A 16 -14.21 -14.27 -16.50
C GLN A 16 -14.81 -13.34 -17.58
N GLU A 17 -15.98 -12.79 -17.32
CA GLU A 17 -16.62 -11.86 -18.25
C GLU A 17 -15.80 -10.58 -18.43
N LEU A 18 -15.33 -9.98 -17.30
CA LEU A 18 -14.43 -8.85 -17.31
C LEU A 18 -13.16 -9.13 -18.13
N TRP A 19 -12.54 -10.30 -17.91
CA TRP A 19 -11.34 -10.73 -18.62
C TRP A 19 -11.57 -10.81 -20.13
N ARG A 20 -12.69 -11.41 -20.52
CA ARG A 20 -13.08 -11.55 -21.93
C ARG A 20 -13.33 -10.20 -22.61
N GLN A 21 -13.90 -9.23 -21.88
CA GLN A 21 -14.17 -7.88 -22.37
C GLN A 21 -12.90 -7.04 -22.47
N CYS A 22 -12.07 -7.03 -21.42
CA CYS A 22 -10.88 -6.18 -21.32
C CYS A 22 -9.72 -6.67 -22.18
N ARG A 23 -9.55 -7.99 -22.35
CA ARG A 23 -8.41 -8.63 -23.04
C ARG A 23 -7.09 -7.95 -22.68
N PRO A 24 -6.70 -7.92 -21.40
CA PRO A 24 -5.55 -7.16 -20.95
C PRO A 24 -4.26 -7.71 -21.55
N SER A 25 -3.31 -6.83 -21.82
CA SER A 25 -1.91 -7.18 -22.17
C SER A 25 -0.99 -7.12 -20.95
N LEU A 26 -1.46 -6.57 -19.84
CA LEU A 26 -0.80 -6.49 -18.54
C LEU A 26 -1.87 -6.29 -17.47
N VAL A 27 -1.66 -6.86 -16.29
CA VAL A 27 -2.52 -6.65 -15.12
C VAL A 27 -1.70 -6.04 -13.99
N ILE A 28 -2.22 -4.95 -13.39
CA ILE A 28 -1.74 -4.41 -12.11
C ILE A 28 -2.84 -4.68 -11.08
N HIS A 29 -2.62 -5.65 -10.20
CA HIS A 29 -3.59 -6.05 -9.19
C HIS A 29 -3.40 -5.29 -7.88
N CYS A 30 -4.25 -4.29 -7.65
CA CYS A 30 -4.22 -3.41 -6.47
C CYS A 30 -5.33 -3.73 -5.46
N ALA A 31 -6.33 -4.55 -5.84
CA ALA A 31 -7.47 -4.80 -4.99
C ALA A 31 -7.09 -5.66 -3.77
N ALA A 32 -7.53 -5.25 -2.59
CA ALA A 32 -7.34 -6.00 -1.35
C ALA A 32 -8.32 -5.52 -0.27
N LEU A 33 -8.65 -6.38 0.67
CA LEU A 33 -9.13 -6.00 1.99
C LEU A 33 -7.89 -5.66 2.83
N SER A 34 -7.57 -4.35 2.96
CA SER A 34 -6.30 -3.88 3.53
C SER A 34 -6.39 -3.35 4.97
N ARG A 35 -7.60 -3.20 5.50
CA ARG A 35 -7.80 -2.76 6.89
C ARG A 35 -7.56 -3.94 7.83
N THR A 36 -6.44 -3.93 8.56
CA THR A 36 -6.05 -5.01 9.48
C THR A 36 -7.18 -5.41 10.42
N GLY A 37 -7.87 -4.43 11.04
CA GLY A 37 -9.00 -4.73 11.93
C GLY A 37 -10.16 -5.47 11.24
N ALA A 38 -10.46 -5.15 9.98
CA ALA A 38 -11.49 -5.87 9.22
C ALA A 38 -11.03 -7.30 8.87
N CYS A 39 -9.76 -7.50 8.56
CA CYS A 39 -9.21 -8.83 8.31
C CYS A 39 -9.23 -9.70 9.56
N GLU A 40 -8.92 -9.13 10.73
CA GLU A 40 -9.01 -9.84 12.02
C GLU A 40 -10.45 -10.22 12.38
N GLN A 41 -11.42 -9.36 12.04
CA GLN A 41 -12.85 -9.63 12.30
C GLN A 41 -13.40 -10.73 11.40
N ASP A 42 -12.98 -10.80 10.15
CA ASP A 42 -13.41 -11.81 9.19
C ASP A 42 -12.22 -12.35 8.35
N PRO A 43 -11.45 -13.29 8.92
CA PRO A 43 -10.33 -13.91 8.21
C PRO A 43 -10.74 -14.64 6.93
N ALA A 44 -11.95 -15.24 6.90
CA ALA A 44 -12.45 -15.96 5.74
C ALA A 44 -12.69 -14.99 4.57
N GLN A 45 -13.34 -13.85 4.83
CA GLN A 45 -13.52 -12.81 3.82
C GLN A 45 -12.18 -12.23 3.37
N ALA A 46 -11.24 -12.00 4.31
CA ALA A 46 -9.90 -11.53 3.98
C ALA A 46 -9.19 -12.50 3.04
N ARG A 47 -9.26 -13.80 3.29
CA ARG A 47 -8.69 -14.84 2.43
C ARG A 47 -9.35 -14.89 1.06
N CYS A 48 -10.68 -14.86 1.01
CA CYS A 48 -11.44 -14.85 -0.24
C CYS A 48 -11.03 -13.67 -1.15
N ILE A 49 -10.91 -12.47 -0.58
CA ILE A 49 -10.57 -11.24 -1.35
C ILE A 49 -9.08 -11.18 -1.68
N ASN A 50 -8.19 -11.49 -0.71
CA ASN A 50 -6.75 -11.25 -0.88
C ASN A 50 -6.01 -12.42 -1.51
N VAL A 51 -6.48 -13.66 -1.32
CA VAL A 51 -5.83 -14.87 -1.83
C VAL A 51 -6.57 -15.44 -3.04
N GLU A 52 -7.81 -15.87 -2.87
CA GLU A 52 -8.53 -16.60 -3.91
C GLU A 52 -8.81 -15.75 -5.16
N ALA A 53 -9.13 -14.46 -4.96
CA ALA A 53 -9.30 -13.55 -6.09
C ALA A 53 -7.95 -13.26 -6.79
N THR A 54 -6.84 -13.18 -6.04
CA THR A 54 -5.49 -13.02 -6.61
C THR A 54 -5.07 -14.24 -7.39
N GLU A 55 -5.24 -15.45 -6.84
CA GLU A 55 -4.95 -16.70 -7.50
C GLU A 55 -5.71 -16.83 -8.83
N ARG A 56 -7.00 -16.53 -8.82
CA ARG A 56 -7.84 -16.53 -10.02
C ARG A 56 -7.33 -15.58 -11.10
N LEU A 57 -7.00 -14.36 -10.73
CA LEU A 57 -6.48 -13.38 -11.68
C LEU A 57 -5.08 -13.73 -12.20
N ALA A 58 -4.19 -14.23 -11.35
CA ALA A 58 -2.87 -14.70 -11.74
C ALA A 58 -2.96 -15.89 -12.68
N GLY A 59 -3.89 -16.81 -12.44
CA GLY A 59 -4.18 -17.97 -13.31
C GLY A 59 -4.70 -17.56 -14.70
N LEU A 60 -5.52 -16.51 -14.79
CA LEU A 60 -5.95 -15.94 -16.06
C LEU A 60 -4.81 -15.21 -16.79
N ALA A 61 -3.91 -14.60 -16.04
CA ALA A 61 -2.78 -13.83 -16.56
C ALA A 61 -1.54 -14.68 -16.89
N ARG A 62 -1.65 -16.03 -16.97
CA ARG A 62 -0.49 -16.92 -17.13
C ARG A 62 0.46 -16.56 -18.28
N ASP A 63 -0.07 -16.00 -19.36
CA ASP A 63 0.66 -15.70 -20.60
C ASP A 63 0.95 -14.20 -20.80
N ILE A 64 0.64 -13.37 -19.80
CA ILE A 64 0.88 -11.93 -19.80
C ILE A 64 1.51 -11.47 -18.48
N PRO A 65 2.21 -10.33 -18.45
CA PRO A 65 2.73 -9.79 -17.20
C PRO A 65 1.64 -9.51 -16.18
N PHE A 66 1.88 -9.92 -14.93
CA PHE A 66 1.02 -9.66 -13.79
C PHE A 66 1.85 -9.00 -12.68
N ILE A 67 1.44 -7.81 -12.25
CA ILE A 67 2.09 -7.05 -11.18
C ILE A 67 1.15 -7.07 -9.98
N PHE A 68 1.54 -7.77 -8.93
CA PHE A 68 0.78 -7.87 -7.69
C PHE A 68 1.29 -6.86 -6.67
N LEU A 69 0.41 -5.97 -6.18
CA LEU A 69 0.73 -5.09 -5.07
C LEU A 69 0.57 -5.82 -3.75
N SER A 70 1.67 -6.08 -3.08
CA SER A 70 1.74 -6.63 -1.74
C SER A 70 2.03 -5.51 -0.72
N THR A 71 2.51 -5.85 0.47
CA THR A 71 2.63 -4.96 1.62
C THR A 71 3.90 -5.24 2.41
N ASP A 72 4.40 -4.23 3.13
CA ASP A 72 5.43 -4.36 4.17
C ASP A 72 4.95 -5.24 5.36
N GLN A 73 3.64 -5.40 5.58
CA GLN A 73 3.09 -6.18 6.67
C GLN A 73 3.27 -7.71 6.53
N VAL A 74 3.93 -8.17 5.47
CA VAL A 74 4.39 -9.57 5.38
C VAL A 74 5.56 -9.86 6.34
N PHE A 75 6.17 -8.83 6.93
CA PHE A 75 7.27 -8.95 7.88
C PHE A 75 6.81 -8.81 9.34
N ASP A 76 7.59 -9.38 10.27
CA ASP A 76 7.33 -9.31 11.72
C ASP A 76 7.80 -7.99 12.37
N GLY A 77 8.64 -7.24 11.67
CA GLY A 77 9.18 -5.99 12.21
C GLY A 77 10.35 -6.16 13.20
N ALA A 78 10.88 -7.36 13.36
CA ALA A 78 11.98 -7.62 14.32
C ALA A 78 13.32 -7.03 13.85
N LYS A 79 13.54 -6.92 12.54
CA LYS A 79 14.81 -6.52 11.94
C LYS A 79 14.84 -5.05 11.49
N GLY A 80 13.81 -4.60 10.79
CA GLY A 80 13.81 -3.34 10.02
C GLY A 80 14.72 -3.39 8.79
N TRP A 81 14.63 -2.38 7.92
CA TRP A 81 15.39 -2.28 6.68
C TRP A 81 15.39 -3.59 5.86
N TYR A 82 14.21 -4.20 5.76
CA TYR A 82 14.02 -5.45 5.03
C TYR A 82 14.41 -5.31 3.56
N VAL A 83 15.02 -6.36 3.03
CA VAL A 83 15.32 -6.56 1.61
C VAL A 83 14.46 -7.68 1.03
N GLU A 84 14.40 -7.77 -0.30
CA GLU A 84 13.52 -8.70 -1.01
C GLU A 84 13.79 -10.18 -0.71
N THR A 85 15.01 -10.50 -0.25
CA THR A 85 15.45 -11.87 0.10
C THR A 85 15.17 -12.24 1.56
N ASP A 86 14.69 -11.30 2.37
CA ASP A 86 14.35 -11.60 3.78
C ASP A 86 13.10 -12.47 3.86
N ALA A 87 13.10 -13.40 4.82
CA ALA A 87 11.97 -14.27 5.08
C ALA A 87 10.75 -13.47 5.57
N VAL A 88 9.57 -13.88 5.15
CA VAL A 88 8.30 -13.28 5.58
C VAL A 88 7.78 -13.97 6.84
N HIS A 89 7.34 -13.20 7.84
CA HIS A 89 6.75 -13.66 9.10
C HIS A 89 5.63 -12.69 9.51
N PRO A 90 4.47 -12.73 8.82
CA PRO A 90 3.38 -11.80 9.09
C PRO A 90 2.75 -12.04 10.46
N LEU A 91 2.50 -10.95 11.21
CA LEU A 91 1.94 -11.00 12.56
C LEU A 91 0.40 -10.93 12.60
N ASN A 92 -0.24 -10.53 11.52
CA ASN A 92 -1.69 -10.31 11.44
C ASN A 92 -2.30 -10.96 10.21
N VAL A 93 -3.63 -11.15 10.21
CA VAL A 93 -4.38 -11.80 9.14
C VAL A 93 -4.18 -11.11 7.78
N TYR A 94 -4.11 -9.77 7.74
CA TYR A 94 -3.84 -9.05 6.50
C TYR A 94 -2.49 -9.46 5.90
N GLY A 95 -1.43 -9.39 6.69
CA GLY A 95 -0.09 -9.79 6.26
C GLY A 95 -0.02 -11.26 5.85
N GLN A 96 -0.69 -12.16 6.58
CA GLN A 96 -0.76 -13.59 6.28
C GLN A 96 -1.42 -13.84 4.92
N THR A 97 -2.58 -13.22 4.67
CA THR A 97 -3.28 -13.36 3.38
C THR A 97 -2.48 -12.78 2.21
N LYS A 98 -1.76 -11.67 2.43
CA LYS A 98 -0.88 -11.10 1.39
C LYS A 98 0.32 -11.99 1.12
N ALA A 99 0.96 -12.56 2.16
CA ALA A 99 2.09 -13.49 2.00
C ALA A 99 1.66 -14.80 1.31
N GLU A 100 0.47 -15.35 1.61
CA GLU A 100 -0.10 -16.50 0.92
C GLU A 100 -0.33 -16.18 -0.58
N ALA A 101 -0.90 -15.02 -0.88
CA ALA A 101 -1.12 -14.59 -2.26
C ALA A 101 0.20 -14.37 -3.03
N GLU A 102 1.28 -13.90 -2.37
CA GLU A 102 2.61 -13.81 -2.98
C GLU A 102 3.09 -15.17 -3.47
N GLN A 103 2.89 -16.23 -2.69
CA GLN A 103 3.30 -17.59 -3.08
C GLN A 103 2.59 -18.02 -4.34
N MET A 104 1.26 -17.81 -4.45
CA MET A 104 0.48 -18.17 -5.65
C MET A 104 0.96 -17.38 -6.89
N VAL A 105 1.27 -16.10 -6.72
CA VAL A 105 1.76 -15.27 -7.83
C VAL A 105 3.16 -15.70 -8.30
N LEU A 106 4.04 -16.12 -7.38
CA LEU A 106 5.41 -16.57 -7.70
C LEU A 106 5.46 -17.97 -8.35
N GLU A 107 4.37 -18.73 -8.38
CA GLU A 107 4.29 -19.98 -9.16
C GLU A 107 4.52 -19.72 -10.65
N ASN A 108 4.18 -18.52 -11.13
CA ASN A 108 4.52 -18.10 -12.47
C ASN A 108 5.79 -17.22 -12.45
N PRO A 109 6.93 -17.71 -12.99
CA PRO A 109 8.19 -16.98 -12.97
C PRO A 109 8.20 -15.70 -13.82
N ALA A 110 7.16 -15.44 -14.62
CA ALA A 110 7.01 -14.20 -15.39
C ALA A 110 6.30 -13.08 -14.62
N HIS A 111 5.70 -13.39 -13.48
CA HIS A 111 4.96 -12.43 -12.67
C HIS A 111 5.86 -11.61 -11.75
N SER A 112 5.34 -10.48 -11.29
CA SER A 112 6.04 -9.55 -10.40
C SER A 112 5.22 -9.29 -9.14
N ILE A 113 5.93 -9.15 -8.02
CA ILE A 113 5.37 -8.68 -6.74
C ILE A 113 6.03 -7.36 -6.39
N VAL A 114 5.24 -6.38 -6.00
CA VAL A 114 5.70 -5.11 -5.45
C VAL A 114 5.15 -4.95 -4.03
N ARG A 115 5.99 -5.14 -3.02
CA ARG A 115 5.65 -4.84 -1.62
C ARG A 115 5.72 -3.33 -1.43
N ILE A 116 4.59 -2.71 -1.14
CA ILE A 116 4.49 -1.28 -0.90
C ILE A 116 4.53 -0.97 0.60
N ALA A 117 5.18 0.13 0.95
CA ALA A 117 5.16 0.68 2.30
C ALA A 117 3.92 1.53 2.54
N LEU A 118 3.82 2.09 3.76
CA LEU A 118 2.76 3.01 4.15
C LEU A 118 2.60 4.15 3.12
N THR A 119 1.43 4.25 2.50
CA THR A 119 1.17 5.22 1.43
C THR A 119 0.50 6.48 1.97
N ALA A 120 1.12 7.64 1.73
CA ALA A 120 0.62 8.95 2.10
C ALA A 120 -0.02 9.68 0.92
N GLY A 121 -0.97 10.56 1.18
CA GLY A 121 -1.62 11.40 0.19
C GLY A 121 -3.12 11.43 0.32
N THR A 122 -3.79 11.99 -0.67
CA THR A 122 -5.25 12.04 -0.76
C THR A 122 -5.77 10.99 -1.75
N SER A 123 -6.93 10.44 -1.45
CA SER A 123 -7.65 9.52 -2.32
C SER A 123 -8.89 10.19 -2.92
N PRO A 124 -9.43 9.71 -4.06
CA PRO A 124 -10.65 10.27 -4.64
C PRO A 124 -11.85 10.29 -3.69
N THR A 125 -11.94 9.28 -2.81
CA THR A 125 -13.01 9.15 -1.81
C THR A 125 -12.66 9.79 -0.47
N ARG A 126 -11.43 10.29 -0.29
CA ARG A 126 -10.87 10.89 0.94
C ARG A 126 -11.00 10.00 2.19
N ASP A 127 -10.87 8.68 2.02
CA ASP A 127 -11.01 7.71 3.11
C ASP A 127 -10.06 6.49 3.00
N ARG A 128 -9.06 6.55 2.11
CA ARG A 128 -8.19 5.42 1.81
C ARG A 128 -6.79 5.51 2.42
N SER A 129 -6.25 6.72 2.59
CA SER A 129 -4.91 6.90 3.15
C SER A 129 -4.91 7.06 4.67
N PHE A 130 -3.77 6.75 5.29
CA PHE A 130 -3.60 6.96 6.73
C PHE A 130 -3.68 8.45 7.12
N VAL A 131 -3.29 9.36 6.21
CA VAL A 131 -3.40 10.81 6.44
C VAL A 131 -4.86 11.22 6.56
N GLU A 132 -5.69 10.71 5.66
CA GLU A 132 -7.14 10.97 5.68
C GLU A 132 -7.82 10.36 6.90
N ASP A 133 -7.39 9.15 7.32
CA ASP A 133 -7.87 8.52 8.55
C ASP A 133 -7.50 9.36 9.79
N MET A 134 -6.29 9.92 9.85
CA MET A 134 -5.86 10.81 10.94
C MET A 134 -6.71 12.09 10.98
N LEU A 135 -6.87 12.76 9.85
CA LEU A 135 -7.67 13.99 9.75
C LEU A 135 -9.13 13.74 10.14
N ARG A 136 -9.73 12.66 9.66
CA ARG A 136 -11.11 12.27 9.98
C ARG A 136 -11.27 11.94 11.47
N THR A 137 -10.30 11.28 12.07
CA THR A 137 -10.32 10.92 13.50
C THR A 137 -10.18 12.18 14.38
N ALA A 138 -9.30 13.08 14.00
CA ALA A 138 -9.14 14.38 14.64
C ALA A 138 -10.41 15.24 14.54
N ALA A 139 -11.05 15.26 13.37
CA ALA A 139 -12.32 15.98 13.15
C ALA A 139 -13.47 15.45 14.03
N LYS A 140 -13.40 14.19 14.48
CA LYS A 140 -14.35 13.59 15.44
C LYS A 140 -14.01 13.90 16.91
N GLY A 141 -12.96 14.67 17.16
CA GLY A 141 -12.50 14.95 18.51
C GLY A 141 -11.85 13.77 19.23
N THR A 142 -11.33 12.80 18.48
CA THR A 142 -10.73 11.57 19.04
C THR A 142 -9.21 11.68 19.07
N LYS A 143 -8.60 11.36 20.22
CA LYS A 143 -7.14 11.30 20.34
C LYS A 143 -6.56 10.14 19.54
N LEU A 144 -5.43 10.42 18.90
CA LEU A 144 -4.63 9.48 18.13
C LEU A 144 -3.31 9.24 18.86
N THR A 145 -3.10 8.04 19.34
CA THR A 145 -1.80 7.62 19.87
C THR A 145 -0.91 7.16 18.72
N LEU A 146 0.21 7.85 18.52
CA LEU A 146 1.19 7.57 17.49
C LEU A 146 2.46 7.05 18.15
N PHE A 147 2.93 5.89 17.72
CA PHE A 147 4.00 5.19 18.43
C PHE A 147 5.38 5.74 18.08
N THR A 148 6.22 5.93 19.09
CA THR A 148 7.62 6.39 18.96
C THR A 148 8.55 5.26 18.55
N ASP A 149 8.12 4.03 18.71
CA ASP A 149 8.83 2.77 18.48
C ASP A 149 8.19 1.91 17.36
N GLU A 150 7.32 2.50 16.53
CA GLU A 150 6.76 1.87 15.32
C GLU A 150 7.27 2.61 14.09
N PHE A 151 8.16 1.96 13.31
CA PHE A 151 8.85 2.58 12.18
C PHE A 151 8.29 2.14 10.82
N ARG A 152 8.23 3.09 9.88
CA ARG A 152 7.76 2.90 8.49
C ARG A 152 8.62 3.70 7.52
N CYS A 153 8.56 3.34 6.23
CA CYS A 153 9.11 4.12 5.12
C CYS A 153 7.98 4.72 4.29
N PRO A 154 7.30 5.80 4.77
CA PRO A 154 6.14 6.33 4.07
C PRO A 154 6.51 6.83 2.68
N LEU A 155 5.70 6.44 1.68
CA LEU A 155 5.85 6.88 0.30
C LEU A 155 4.60 7.64 -0.13
N PRO A 156 4.73 8.87 -0.69
CA PRO A 156 3.60 9.59 -1.24
C PRO A 156 2.96 8.89 -2.44
N ALA A 157 1.64 9.02 -2.59
CA ALA A 157 0.88 8.35 -3.64
C ALA A 157 1.32 8.73 -5.06
N GLY A 158 1.64 10.00 -5.32
CA GLY A 158 2.11 10.44 -6.63
C GLY A 158 3.40 9.73 -7.08
N PRO A 159 4.51 9.79 -6.31
CA PRO A 159 5.72 9.02 -6.57
C PRO A 159 5.50 7.50 -6.65
N LEU A 160 4.62 6.93 -5.80
CA LEU A 160 4.27 5.51 -5.86
C LEU A 160 3.62 5.16 -7.20
N VAL A 161 2.62 5.91 -7.63
CA VAL A 161 1.92 5.69 -8.91
C VAL A 161 2.89 5.85 -10.09
N ARG A 162 3.74 6.90 -10.07
CA ARG A 162 4.75 7.10 -11.09
C ARG A 162 5.71 5.91 -11.18
N ALA A 163 6.21 5.41 -10.05
CA ALA A 163 7.10 4.24 -10.00
C ALA A 163 6.42 3.00 -10.58
N LEU A 164 5.15 2.75 -10.23
CA LEU A 164 4.39 1.63 -10.77
C LEU A 164 4.16 1.74 -12.28
N TRP A 165 3.92 2.92 -12.82
CA TRP A 165 3.77 3.11 -14.26
C TRP A 165 5.10 2.96 -15.01
N GLU A 166 6.21 3.49 -14.49
CA GLU A 166 7.54 3.26 -15.08
C GLU A 166 7.90 1.76 -15.05
N PHE A 167 7.61 1.06 -13.94
CA PHE A 167 7.81 -0.39 -13.85
C PHE A 167 6.89 -1.17 -14.81
N ALA A 168 5.63 -0.78 -14.93
CA ALA A 168 4.66 -1.42 -15.81
C ALA A 168 4.98 -1.24 -17.30
N ALA A 169 5.68 -0.17 -17.68
CA ALA A 169 6.13 0.03 -19.06
C ALA A 169 7.18 -0.99 -19.51
N GLN A 170 7.97 -1.52 -18.57
CA GLN A 170 8.97 -2.57 -18.79
C GLN A 170 8.99 -3.55 -17.62
N PRO A 171 7.93 -4.36 -17.42
CA PRO A 171 7.79 -5.19 -16.25
C PRO A 171 8.89 -6.26 -16.22
N ARG A 172 9.43 -6.47 -15.03
CA ARG A 172 10.47 -7.47 -14.78
C ARG A 172 9.99 -8.41 -13.69
N ALA A 173 10.03 -9.69 -14.00
CA ALA A 173 9.64 -10.75 -13.06
C ALA A 173 10.40 -10.69 -11.73
N GLY A 174 9.76 -11.18 -10.68
CA GLY A 174 10.32 -11.30 -9.35
C GLY A 174 9.74 -10.33 -8.33
N LEU A 175 10.40 -10.23 -7.19
CA LEU A 175 9.94 -9.47 -6.03
C LEU A 175 10.70 -8.15 -5.90
N TYR A 176 9.97 -7.08 -5.59
CA TYR A 176 10.47 -5.71 -5.44
C TYR A 176 9.87 -5.05 -4.21
N HIS A 177 10.64 -4.18 -3.57
CA HIS A 177 10.15 -3.30 -2.51
C HIS A 177 9.97 -1.86 -3.05
N LEU A 178 8.91 -1.20 -2.61
CA LEU A 178 8.60 0.18 -3.01
C LEU A 178 8.14 0.98 -1.79
N GLY A 179 9.08 1.63 -1.13
CA GLY A 179 8.90 2.51 0.02
C GLY A 179 9.63 3.83 -0.17
N GLY A 180 9.32 4.80 0.69
CA GLY A 180 10.07 6.05 0.75
C GLY A 180 11.50 5.86 1.25
N SER A 181 12.37 6.82 0.97
CA SER A 181 13.79 6.74 1.33
C SER A 181 14.10 7.00 2.81
N GLU A 182 13.09 7.36 3.61
CA GLU A 182 13.24 7.66 5.04
C GLU A 182 12.51 6.64 5.91
N ARG A 183 13.23 6.15 6.95
CA ARG A 183 12.64 5.38 8.04
C ARG A 183 12.24 6.33 9.14
N LEU A 184 10.95 6.40 9.44
CA LEU A 184 10.37 7.34 10.41
C LEU A 184 9.50 6.61 11.44
N PRO A 185 9.57 6.96 12.74
CA PRO A 185 8.58 6.50 13.71
C PRO A 185 7.21 7.15 13.42
N ARG A 186 6.14 6.42 13.74
CA ARG A 186 4.76 6.91 13.51
C ARG A 186 4.49 8.24 14.19
N TRP A 187 5.07 8.46 15.37
CA TRP A 187 4.99 9.74 16.06
C TRP A 187 5.55 10.90 15.22
N GLU A 188 6.76 10.73 14.69
CA GLU A 188 7.39 11.78 13.87
C GLU A 188 6.63 12.04 12.57
N ILE A 189 6.08 10.98 11.93
CA ILE A 189 5.18 11.14 10.79
C ILE A 189 3.99 12.03 11.17
N GLY A 190 3.39 11.80 12.34
CA GLY A 190 2.30 12.62 12.86
C GLY A 190 2.70 14.08 13.12
N GLU A 191 3.87 14.32 13.71
CA GLU A 191 4.37 15.67 13.94
C GLU A 191 4.64 16.44 12.62
N LEU A 192 5.19 15.76 11.62
CA LEU A 192 5.40 16.33 10.28
C LEU A 192 4.05 16.67 9.62
N LEU A 193 3.06 15.78 9.71
CA LEU A 193 1.71 16.06 9.23
C LEU A 193 1.05 17.21 9.99
N ALA A 194 1.23 17.32 11.31
CA ALA A 194 0.66 18.39 12.11
C ALA A 194 1.31 19.76 11.84
N ARG A 195 2.46 19.82 11.16
CA ARG A 195 3.00 21.07 10.60
C ARG A 195 2.23 21.49 9.34
N ARG A 196 1.84 20.53 8.53
CA ARG A 196 1.08 20.74 7.28
C ARG A 196 -0.41 20.93 7.53
N TYR A 197 -0.95 20.20 8.52
CA TYR A 197 -2.36 20.17 8.95
C TYR A 197 -2.42 20.52 10.44
N PRO A 198 -2.37 21.82 10.81
CA PRO A 198 -2.29 22.25 12.22
C PRO A 198 -3.43 21.77 13.09
N GLU A 199 -4.59 21.48 12.49
CA GLU A 199 -5.77 20.90 13.14
C GLU A 199 -5.52 19.52 13.77
N LEU A 200 -4.49 18.79 13.33
CA LEU A 200 -4.09 17.51 13.94
C LEU A 200 -3.42 17.67 15.29
N ARG A 201 -2.73 18.79 15.52
CA ARG A 201 -1.86 18.99 16.69
C ARG A 201 -2.54 18.74 18.04
N PRO A 202 -3.78 19.21 18.30
CA PRO A 202 -4.45 18.95 19.58
C PRO A 202 -4.82 17.47 19.78
N TRP A 203 -4.83 16.67 18.72
CA TRP A 203 -5.39 15.31 18.72
C TRP A 203 -4.35 14.21 18.65
N ILE A 204 -3.09 14.50 18.36
CA ILE A 204 -2.01 13.51 18.37
C ILE A 204 -1.29 13.50 19.71
N GLN A 205 -0.89 12.32 20.15
CA GLN A 205 -0.05 12.11 21.33
C GLN A 205 0.93 10.97 21.10
N PRO A 206 2.14 11.01 21.71
CA PRO A 206 3.08 9.90 21.62
C PRO A 206 2.61 8.70 22.44
N GLY A 207 3.06 7.51 22.04
CA GLY A 207 2.86 6.26 22.78
C GLY A 207 3.92 5.24 22.41
N SER A 208 3.82 4.04 22.97
CA SER A 208 4.66 2.89 22.65
C SER A 208 3.81 1.72 22.14
N VAL A 209 4.37 0.93 21.23
CA VAL A 209 3.76 -0.33 20.77
C VAL A 209 3.60 -1.30 21.93
N ALA A 210 4.47 -1.24 22.97
CA ALA A 210 4.39 -2.08 24.16
C ALA A 210 3.09 -1.86 24.95
N ASP A 211 2.51 -0.65 24.88
CA ASP A 211 1.26 -0.30 25.59
C ASP A 211 0.00 -0.56 24.73
N TYR A 212 0.17 -1.11 23.55
CA TYR A 212 -0.93 -1.35 22.63
C TYR A 212 -1.58 -2.72 22.83
N HIS A 213 -2.90 -2.73 23.03
CA HIS A 213 -3.68 -3.94 23.33
C HIS A 213 -4.60 -4.40 22.18
N GLY A 214 -4.34 -3.93 20.95
CA GLY A 214 -5.07 -4.34 19.75
C GLY A 214 -4.38 -5.49 19.00
N PRO A 215 -4.75 -5.72 17.73
CA PRO A 215 -4.10 -6.69 16.85
C PRO A 215 -2.58 -6.47 16.79
N PRO A 216 -1.76 -7.54 16.68
CA PRO A 216 -0.31 -7.43 16.67
C PRO A 216 0.20 -6.39 15.66
N ARG A 217 1.09 -5.51 16.10
CA ARG A 217 1.69 -4.45 15.29
C ARG A 217 3.19 -4.68 15.15
N PRO A 218 3.68 -4.92 13.93
CA PRO A 218 5.11 -5.02 13.70
C PRO A 218 5.82 -3.69 14.05
N PRO A 219 6.86 -3.70 14.90
CA PRO A 219 7.49 -2.47 15.36
C PRO A 219 8.29 -1.78 14.24
N ASP A 220 8.95 -2.50 13.34
CA ASP A 220 9.77 -1.89 12.30
C ASP A 220 9.56 -2.55 10.93
N LEU A 221 8.73 -1.96 10.10
CA LEU A 221 8.51 -2.39 8.73
C LEU A 221 9.26 -1.52 7.70
N SER A 222 10.39 -0.94 8.09
CA SER A 222 11.23 -0.24 7.12
C SER A 222 11.79 -1.23 6.09
N MET A 223 11.77 -0.82 4.82
CA MET A 223 12.23 -1.61 3.69
C MET A 223 13.27 -0.84 2.87
N ARG A 224 14.21 -1.53 2.29
CA ARG A 224 15.11 -1.02 1.24
C ARG A 224 14.42 -1.20 -0.10
N SER A 225 14.47 -0.15 -0.92
CA SER A 225 13.86 -0.13 -2.26
C SER A 225 14.93 -0.03 -3.36
N ASP A 226 16.16 -0.47 -3.08
CA ASP A 226 17.31 -0.29 -3.99
C ASP A 226 17.08 -0.98 -5.33
N LYS A 227 16.48 -2.18 -5.31
CA LYS A 227 16.19 -2.96 -6.51
C LYS A 227 15.16 -2.25 -7.41
N MET A 228 14.09 -1.71 -6.84
CA MET A 228 13.13 -0.89 -7.57
C MET A 228 13.76 0.44 -8.01
N GLN A 229 14.49 1.12 -7.12
CA GLN A 229 15.14 2.40 -7.41
C GLN A 229 16.08 2.33 -8.63
N ALA A 230 16.77 1.20 -8.83
CA ALA A 230 17.65 0.99 -9.99
C ALA A 230 16.90 0.93 -11.34
N LEU A 231 15.57 0.76 -11.32
CA LEU A 231 14.73 0.69 -12.51
C LEU A 231 14.01 2.01 -12.82
N LEU A 232 14.03 2.97 -11.87
CA LEU A 232 13.27 4.21 -11.98
C LEU A 232 14.13 5.34 -12.58
N SER A 233 13.50 6.21 -13.36
CA SER A 233 14.11 7.42 -13.92
C SER A 233 14.24 8.56 -12.91
N PHE A 234 13.68 8.41 -11.70
CA PHE A 234 13.68 9.41 -10.64
C PHE A 234 14.07 8.78 -9.30
N ARG A 235 14.45 9.60 -8.32
CA ARG A 235 14.72 9.15 -6.96
C ARG A 235 13.43 9.09 -6.15
N LEU A 236 13.22 7.98 -5.44
CA LEU A 236 12.13 7.85 -4.46
C LEU A 236 12.33 8.89 -3.36
N PRO A 237 11.34 9.75 -3.09
CA PRO A 237 11.51 10.84 -2.14
C PRO A 237 11.52 10.35 -0.70
N GLY A 238 12.17 11.13 0.16
CA GLY A 238 11.92 11.09 1.60
C GLY A 238 10.63 11.83 1.94
N PHE A 239 9.96 11.38 2.99
CA PHE A 239 8.67 11.93 3.40
C PHE A 239 8.76 13.40 3.85
N ARG A 240 9.84 13.76 4.57
CA ARG A 240 10.10 15.14 4.98
C ARG A 240 10.31 16.06 3.78
N HIS A 241 11.10 15.59 2.80
CA HIS A 241 11.34 16.36 1.58
C HIS A 241 10.05 16.58 0.81
N TRP A 242 9.24 15.54 0.65
CA TRP A 242 7.96 15.66 -0.04
C TRP A 242 7.01 16.65 0.65
N LEU A 243 6.85 16.59 1.97
CA LEU A 243 5.98 17.53 2.70
C LEU A 243 6.43 18.99 2.58
N ASN A 244 7.75 19.23 2.42
CA ASN A 244 8.30 20.57 2.30
C ASN A 244 8.30 21.09 0.85
N SER A 245 8.38 20.20 -0.15
CA SER A 245 8.39 20.57 -1.57
C SER A 245 6.99 20.85 -2.12
N ASP A 246 5.98 20.33 -1.49
CA ASP A 246 4.58 20.47 -1.91
C ASP A 246 3.96 21.72 -1.26
N SER A 247 4.46 22.89 -1.68
CA SER A 247 3.86 24.18 -1.31
C SER A 247 2.55 24.46 -2.06
N SER A 248 2.16 23.63 -3.02
CA SER A 248 0.90 23.71 -3.76
C SER A 248 0.13 22.39 -3.69
N VAL A 249 -0.82 22.32 -2.78
CA VAL A 249 -1.90 21.28 -2.78
C VAL A 249 -2.85 21.45 -3.99
N GLY A 250 -2.40 22.19 -5.03
CA GLY A 250 -3.11 22.40 -6.28
C GLY A 250 -2.60 21.56 -7.45
N ASP A 251 -1.41 20.94 -7.31
CA ASP A 251 -0.78 20.16 -8.38
C ASP A 251 -0.65 18.67 -8.03
N ASP A 252 -1.64 18.09 -7.35
CA ASP A 252 -1.89 16.66 -7.45
C ASP A 252 -2.43 16.43 -8.88
N PRO A 253 -1.73 15.71 -9.78
CA PRO A 253 -2.22 15.45 -11.13
C PRO A 253 -3.56 14.66 -11.15
N TRP A 254 -4.13 14.39 -9.97
CA TRP A 254 -5.45 13.83 -9.73
C TRP A 254 -6.40 14.78 -8.99
N ASP A 255 -6.14 16.09 -8.99
CA ASP A 255 -7.21 17.05 -8.74
C ASP A 255 -8.24 16.87 -9.85
N GLY A 256 -9.36 16.23 -9.52
CA GLY A 256 -10.45 15.90 -10.46
C GLY A 256 -11.16 17.13 -11.06
N SER A 257 -10.46 18.22 -11.28
CA SER A 257 -10.91 19.40 -12.02
C SER A 257 -10.72 19.28 -13.55
N ALA A 258 -10.43 18.09 -14.08
CA ALA A 258 -10.73 17.80 -15.49
C ALA A 258 -12.25 17.68 -15.64
N SER A 259 -12.93 18.83 -15.47
CA SER A 259 -14.25 19.11 -15.97
C SER A 259 -14.35 18.70 -17.44
N GLY A 260 -15.47 18.05 -17.74
CA GLY A 260 -15.88 17.61 -19.06
C GLY A 260 -15.47 18.50 -20.23
N ASP A 261 -15.09 17.83 -21.24
CA ASP A 261 -15.61 18.03 -22.58
C ASP A 261 -14.94 17.03 -23.55
N ARG A 262 -15.82 16.22 -24.09
CA ARG A 262 -15.78 15.35 -25.28
C ARG A 262 -15.66 13.87 -25.06
#